data_5c2ab7fc7fc3a5f6c268443c809d00fb
#
_entry.id   5c2ab7fc7fc3a5f6c268443c809d00fb
#
_cell.length_a   1.000
_cell.length_b   1.000
_cell.length_c   1.000
_cell.angle_alpha   90.00
_cell.angle_beta   90.00
_cell.angle_gamma   90.00
#
_symmetry.space_group_name_H-M   'P 1'
#
loop_
_entity.id
_entity.type
_entity.pdbx_description
1 polymer ?
#
loop_
_entity_poly.entity_id
_entity_poly.type
_entity_poly.pdbx_seq_one_letter_code
_entity_poly.pdbx_strand_id
1 'polypeptide(L)'
;MTETDSRKSVRSGGRGKKDTDTVQPLFDSFRHAFDGILTGLGERNMKIHCLMAVLVVAFGFILRISIMEWCICLVLFGLIMALELVNTAIEAVVDLVTHEYRPLAKAAKDTAAGAVLIASIMAAITGLIIFIPRLLAFFHL
;
A
#
# COMPACT_ATOMS: atom_id res chain seq x y z
N MET A 1 68.48 -33.02 -19.85
CA MET A 1 69.29 -31.82 -20.23
C MET A 1 68.29 -30.82 -20.76
N THR A 2 68.08 -30.02 -19.96
CA THR A 2 67.98 -28.60 -19.54
C THR A 2 66.60 -28.06 -19.89
N GLU A 3 65.70 -27.97 -19.03
CA GLU A 3 65.40 -26.99 -17.99
C GLU A 3 65.87 -25.56 -18.33
N THR A 4 64.94 -24.71 -18.57
CA THR A 4 64.92 -23.28 -18.25
C THR A 4 63.51 -22.72 -18.40
N ASP A 5 62.86 -22.56 -17.28
CA ASP A 5 62.56 -21.28 -16.64
C ASP A 5 61.85 -20.26 -17.55
N SER A 6 60.57 -20.09 -17.33
CA SER A 6 59.92 -18.80 -17.54
C SER A 6 58.77 -18.61 -16.58
N ARG A 7 59.07 -18.27 -15.34
CA ARG A 7 58.15 -17.62 -14.42
C ARG A 7 57.80 -16.23 -14.97
N LYS A 8 56.79 -16.13 -15.74
CA LYS A 8 56.11 -14.84 -15.97
C LYS A 8 54.90 -14.73 -15.04
N SER A 9 55.20 -14.04 -13.96
CA SER A 9 54.24 -13.40 -13.08
C SER A 9 53.07 -12.77 -13.85
N VAL A 10 51.92 -13.45 -13.83
CA VAL A 10 50.65 -12.80 -14.15
C VAL A 10 50.17 -12.13 -12.88
N ARG A 11 50.60 -10.92 -12.66
CA ARG A 11 49.93 -9.99 -11.77
C ARG A 11 48.57 -9.68 -12.41
N SER A 12 47.59 -10.53 -12.16
CA SER A 12 46.18 -10.20 -12.33
C SER A 12 45.84 -9.16 -11.26
N GLY A 13 45.92 -7.90 -11.67
CA GLY A 13 45.32 -6.81 -10.90
C GLY A 13 43.84 -7.05 -10.76
N GLY A 14 43.45 -7.62 -9.62
CA GLY A 14 42.06 -7.62 -9.17
C GLY A 14 41.62 -6.17 -9.02
N ARG A 15 41.09 -5.59 -10.07
CA ARG A 15 40.24 -4.43 -9.95
C ARG A 15 39.06 -4.87 -9.13
N GLY A 16 39.11 -4.62 -7.84
CA GLY A 16 37.99 -4.65 -6.97
C GLY A 16 36.89 -3.85 -7.64
N LYS A 17 35.87 -4.56 -8.12
CA LYS A 17 34.58 -3.98 -8.49
C LYS A 17 34.12 -3.29 -7.20
N LYS A 18 34.32 -1.99 -7.10
CA LYS A 18 33.63 -1.18 -6.12
C LYS A 18 32.16 -1.44 -6.42
N ASP A 19 31.53 -2.23 -5.57
CA ASP A 19 30.08 -2.20 -5.42
C ASP A 19 29.78 -0.77 -4.99
N THR A 20 29.58 0.09 -5.99
CA THR A 20 28.85 1.32 -5.78
C THR A 20 27.45 0.84 -5.46
N ASP A 21 27.13 0.72 -4.17
CA ASP A 21 25.77 0.82 -3.70
C ASP A 21 25.24 2.10 -4.32
N THR A 22 24.61 1.95 -5.47
CA THR A 22 23.83 3.01 -6.09
C THR A 22 22.65 3.20 -5.19
N VAL A 23 22.78 4.08 -4.21
CA VAL A 23 21.65 4.66 -3.50
C VAL A 23 20.78 5.25 -4.60
N GLN A 24 19.70 4.54 -4.93
CA GLN A 24 18.77 5.03 -5.93
C GLN A 24 18.34 6.42 -5.50
N PRO A 25 18.36 7.41 -6.40
CA PRO A 25 17.98 8.76 -6.03
C PRO A 25 16.61 8.71 -5.33
N LEU A 26 16.45 9.49 -4.28
CA LEU A 26 15.22 9.58 -3.50
C LEU A 26 13.98 9.76 -4.42
N PHE A 27 14.18 10.48 -5.52
CA PHE A 27 13.16 10.69 -6.56
C PHE A 27 12.70 9.37 -7.21
N ASP A 28 13.61 8.43 -7.50
CA ASP A 28 13.22 7.13 -8.08
C ASP A 28 12.40 6.30 -7.08
N SER A 29 12.74 6.39 -5.78
CA SER A 29 11.95 5.73 -4.74
C SER A 29 10.52 6.26 -4.66
N PHE A 30 10.34 7.57 -4.74
CA PHE A 30 9.00 8.18 -4.80
C PHE A 30 8.24 7.80 -6.07
N ARG A 31 8.93 7.75 -7.21
CA ARG A 31 8.32 7.31 -8.47
C ARG A 31 7.78 5.89 -8.37
N HIS A 32 8.60 4.95 -7.85
CA HIS A 32 8.16 3.56 -7.67
C HIS A 32 7.00 3.44 -6.66
N ALA A 33 7.02 4.22 -5.57
CA ALA A 33 5.91 4.25 -4.65
C ALA A 33 4.61 4.77 -5.31
N PHE A 34 4.74 5.80 -6.14
CA PHE A 34 3.60 6.34 -6.89
C PHE A 34 3.06 5.35 -7.93
N ASP A 35 3.94 4.65 -8.65
CA ASP A 35 3.55 3.59 -9.57
C ASP A 35 2.78 2.46 -8.86
N GLY A 36 3.20 2.09 -7.64
CA GLY A 36 2.49 1.15 -6.78
C GLY A 36 1.09 1.63 -6.40
N ILE A 37 0.94 2.91 -6.05
CA ILE A 37 -0.38 3.52 -5.76
C ILE A 37 -1.27 3.46 -7.01
N LEU A 38 -0.75 3.83 -8.18
CA LEU A 38 -1.51 3.77 -9.43
C LEU A 38 -1.96 2.35 -9.77
N THR A 39 -1.11 1.35 -9.53
CA THR A 39 -1.48 -0.06 -9.69
C THR A 39 -2.66 -0.41 -8.79
N GLY A 40 -2.59 -0.07 -7.50
CA GLY A 40 -3.69 -0.31 -6.55
C GLY A 40 -4.98 0.42 -6.91
N LEU A 41 -4.91 1.65 -7.44
CA LEU A 41 -6.09 2.40 -7.91
C LEU A 41 -6.83 1.70 -9.06
N GLY A 42 -6.16 0.78 -9.77
CA GLY A 42 -6.78 -0.09 -10.77
C GLY A 42 -7.77 -1.09 -10.19
N GLU A 43 -7.60 -1.48 -8.92
CA GLU A 43 -8.38 -2.50 -8.25
C GLU A 43 -9.82 -2.05 -7.95
N ARG A 44 -10.75 -3.01 -8.04
CA ARG A 44 -12.19 -2.72 -7.83
C ARG A 44 -12.47 -2.22 -6.42
N ASN A 45 -11.89 -2.86 -5.41
CA ASN A 45 -12.12 -2.50 -4.00
C ASN A 45 -11.58 -1.11 -3.70
N MET A 46 -10.40 -0.78 -4.20
CA MET A 46 -9.80 0.55 -4.08
C MET A 46 -10.71 1.64 -4.66
N LYS A 47 -11.32 1.40 -5.82
CA LYS A 47 -12.29 2.35 -6.43
C LYS A 47 -13.50 2.60 -5.54
N ILE A 48 -14.00 1.56 -4.86
CA ILE A 48 -15.10 1.69 -3.91
C ILE A 48 -14.66 2.56 -2.73
N HIS A 49 -13.49 2.32 -2.16
CA HIS A 49 -12.95 3.13 -1.07
C HIS A 49 -12.72 4.60 -1.48
N CYS A 50 -12.21 4.85 -2.68
CA CYS A 50 -12.08 6.21 -3.22
C CYS A 50 -13.45 6.90 -3.37
N LEU A 51 -14.47 6.20 -3.87
CA LEU A 51 -15.82 6.76 -3.96
C LEU A 51 -16.37 7.12 -2.58
N MET A 52 -16.22 6.21 -1.60
CA MET A 52 -16.64 6.49 -0.22
C MET A 52 -15.91 7.69 0.38
N ALA A 53 -14.62 7.86 0.09
CA ALA A 53 -13.88 9.03 0.53
C ALA A 53 -14.42 10.33 -0.06
N VAL A 54 -14.73 10.35 -1.35
CA VAL A 54 -15.34 11.52 -2.00
C VAL A 54 -16.67 11.86 -1.33
N LEU A 55 -17.50 10.87 -1.03
CA LEU A 55 -18.77 11.09 -0.31
C LEU A 55 -18.54 11.64 1.10
N VAL A 56 -17.61 11.08 1.87
CA VAL A 56 -17.24 11.57 3.21
C VAL A 56 -16.76 13.02 3.15
N VAL A 57 -15.92 13.35 2.17
CA VAL A 57 -15.44 14.73 1.98
C VAL A 57 -16.61 15.67 1.65
N ALA A 58 -17.47 15.30 0.72
CA ALA A 58 -18.64 16.12 0.34
C ALA A 58 -19.57 16.37 1.54
N PHE A 59 -19.95 15.31 2.25
CA PHE A 59 -20.80 15.42 3.44
C PHE A 59 -20.12 16.15 4.59
N GLY A 60 -18.81 15.99 4.77
CA GLY A 60 -18.02 16.70 5.77
C GLY A 60 -18.07 18.22 5.58
N PHE A 61 -17.98 18.69 4.34
CA PHE A 61 -18.13 20.11 4.03
C PHE A 61 -19.59 20.60 4.21
N ILE A 62 -20.58 19.83 3.71
CA ILE A 62 -22.00 20.21 3.83
C ILE A 62 -22.43 20.29 5.29
N LEU A 63 -22.05 19.30 6.12
CA LEU A 63 -22.42 19.21 7.52
C LEU A 63 -21.47 19.94 8.46
N ARG A 64 -20.44 20.59 7.91
CA ARG A 64 -19.46 21.41 8.65
C ARG A 64 -18.85 20.66 9.83
N ILE A 65 -18.30 19.47 9.58
CA ILE A 65 -17.62 18.69 10.61
C ILE A 65 -16.42 19.46 11.19
N SER A 66 -16.08 19.18 12.45
CA SER A 66 -14.98 19.82 13.16
C SER A 66 -13.61 19.39 12.62
N ILE A 67 -12.56 20.17 12.92
CA ILE A 67 -11.18 19.83 12.53
C ILE A 67 -10.77 18.46 13.10
N MET A 68 -11.17 18.14 14.33
CA MET A 68 -10.87 16.84 14.94
C MET A 68 -11.53 15.68 14.16
N GLU A 69 -12.81 15.84 13.77
CA GLU A 69 -13.52 14.85 12.97
C GLU A 69 -12.88 14.69 11.59
N TRP A 70 -12.38 15.78 10.97
CA TRP A 70 -11.59 15.71 9.74
C TRP A 70 -10.31 14.89 9.93
N CYS A 71 -9.56 15.13 11.02
CA CYS A 71 -8.35 14.35 11.30
C CYS A 71 -8.67 12.85 11.44
N ILE A 72 -9.76 12.50 12.13
CA ILE A 72 -10.19 11.11 12.29
C ILE A 72 -10.53 10.50 10.92
N CYS A 73 -11.33 11.19 10.10
CA CYS A 73 -11.69 10.71 8.76
C CYS A 73 -10.45 10.51 7.88
N LEU A 74 -9.48 11.43 7.89
CA LEU A 74 -8.25 11.32 7.12
C LEU A 74 -7.38 10.14 7.56
N VAL A 75 -7.25 9.91 8.87
CA VAL A 75 -6.49 8.75 9.40
C VAL A 75 -7.14 7.44 9.00
N LEU A 76 -8.45 7.31 9.15
CA LEU A 76 -9.18 6.10 8.77
C LEU A 76 -9.10 5.85 7.26
N PHE A 77 -9.24 6.89 6.48
CA PHE A 77 -9.12 6.81 5.04
C PHE A 77 -7.72 6.36 4.61
N GLY A 78 -6.68 6.99 5.13
CA GLY A 78 -5.29 6.61 4.85
C GLY A 78 -4.99 5.17 5.28
N LEU A 79 -5.52 4.74 6.42
CA LEU A 79 -5.36 3.36 6.90
C LEU A 79 -6.01 2.34 5.95
N ILE A 80 -7.25 2.57 5.52
CA ILE A 80 -7.95 1.67 4.59
C ILE A 80 -7.19 1.59 3.26
N MET A 81 -6.79 2.73 2.70
CA MET A 81 -6.05 2.78 1.44
C MET A 81 -4.71 2.04 1.54
N ALA A 82 -3.98 2.22 2.65
CA ALA A 82 -2.71 1.52 2.88
C ALA A 82 -2.91 0.01 3.02
N LEU A 83 -3.93 -0.43 3.75
CA LEU A 83 -4.24 -1.85 3.89
C LEU A 83 -4.69 -2.49 2.58
N GLU A 84 -5.44 -1.76 1.74
CA GLU A 84 -5.85 -2.24 0.42
C GLU A 84 -4.64 -2.42 -0.51
N LEU A 85 -3.68 -1.48 -0.48
CA LEU A 85 -2.42 -1.65 -1.24
C LEU A 85 -1.63 -2.87 -0.76
N VAL A 86 -1.57 -3.11 0.55
CA VAL A 86 -0.92 -4.30 1.12
C VAL A 86 -1.67 -5.57 0.72
N ASN A 87 -3.00 -5.56 0.75
CA ASN A 87 -3.83 -6.67 0.28
C ASN A 87 -3.53 -7.00 -1.19
N THR A 88 -3.54 -6.00 -2.06
CA THR A 88 -3.21 -6.15 -3.49
C THR A 88 -1.81 -6.75 -3.68
N ALA A 89 -0.82 -6.30 -2.90
CA ALA A 89 0.53 -6.84 -2.97
C ALA A 89 0.60 -8.31 -2.52
N ILE A 90 -0.12 -8.69 -1.46
CA ILE A 90 -0.20 -10.08 -0.99
C ILE A 90 -0.87 -10.96 -2.04
N GLU A 91 -1.98 -10.52 -2.63
CA GLU A 91 -2.65 -11.24 -3.70
C GLU A 91 -1.71 -11.48 -4.89
N ALA A 92 -0.99 -10.45 -5.33
CA ALA A 92 -0.02 -10.55 -6.42
C ALA A 92 1.12 -11.54 -6.11
N VAL A 93 1.66 -11.52 -4.88
CA VAL A 93 2.70 -12.48 -4.44
C VAL A 93 2.16 -13.91 -4.42
N VAL A 94 0.95 -14.12 -3.91
CA VAL A 94 0.33 -15.44 -3.88
C VAL A 94 0.09 -15.97 -5.31
N ASP A 95 -0.39 -15.12 -6.21
CA ASP A 95 -0.65 -15.51 -7.59
C ASP A 95 0.64 -15.75 -8.40
N LEU A 96 1.74 -15.11 -8.02
CA LEU A 96 3.06 -15.41 -8.58
C LEU A 96 3.55 -16.80 -8.18
N VAL A 97 3.20 -17.28 -6.97
CA VAL A 97 3.61 -18.59 -6.45
C VAL A 97 2.73 -19.71 -6.97
N THR A 98 1.41 -19.52 -7.07
CA THR A 98 0.49 -20.56 -7.51
C THR A 98 -0.84 -19.99 -7.98
N HIS A 99 -1.35 -20.57 -9.08
CA HIS A 99 -2.73 -20.34 -9.55
C HIS A 99 -3.67 -21.49 -9.16
N GLU A 100 -3.12 -22.58 -8.56
CA GLU A 100 -3.91 -23.70 -8.10
C GLU A 100 -4.51 -23.40 -6.73
N TYR A 101 -5.65 -24.05 -6.44
CA TYR A 101 -6.22 -23.98 -5.10
C TYR A 101 -5.27 -24.65 -4.09
N ARG A 102 -4.75 -23.85 -3.18
CA ARG A 102 -3.91 -24.27 -2.06
C ARG A 102 -4.48 -23.65 -0.78
N PRO A 103 -4.73 -24.46 0.28
CA PRO A 103 -5.32 -23.94 1.51
C PRO A 103 -4.55 -22.77 2.14
N LEU A 104 -3.21 -22.82 2.10
CA LEU A 104 -2.36 -21.73 2.62
C LEU A 104 -2.43 -20.48 1.76
N ALA A 105 -2.48 -20.60 0.44
CA ALA A 105 -2.64 -19.49 -0.47
C ALA A 105 -3.99 -18.78 -0.25
N LYS A 106 -5.07 -19.56 -0.10
CA LYS A 106 -6.39 -19.05 0.29
C LYS A 106 -6.33 -18.33 1.63
N ALA A 107 -5.75 -18.97 2.66
CA ALA A 107 -5.65 -18.38 3.99
C ALA A 107 -4.91 -17.04 3.97
N ALA A 108 -3.82 -16.91 3.21
CA ALA A 108 -3.06 -15.68 3.07
C ALA A 108 -3.93 -14.55 2.45
N LYS A 109 -4.63 -14.83 1.35
CA LYS A 109 -5.54 -13.87 0.70
C LYS A 109 -6.71 -13.47 1.61
N ASP A 110 -7.37 -14.45 2.22
CA ASP A 110 -8.49 -14.19 3.13
C ASP A 110 -8.08 -13.34 4.34
N THR A 111 -6.88 -13.60 4.89
CA THR A 111 -6.36 -12.82 6.04
C THR A 111 -6.05 -11.38 5.63
N ALA A 112 -5.47 -11.17 4.47
CA ALA A 112 -5.17 -9.83 3.96
C ALA A 112 -6.46 -9.03 3.70
N ALA A 113 -7.43 -9.64 3.02
CA ALA A 113 -8.76 -9.05 2.83
C ALA A 113 -9.49 -8.79 4.16
N GLY A 114 -9.33 -9.69 5.14
CA GLY A 114 -9.87 -9.54 6.50
C GLY A 114 -9.36 -8.29 7.21
N ALA A 115 -8.10 -7.92 7.03
CA ALA A 115 -7.54 -6.70 7.61
C ALA A 115 -8.21 -5.44 7.03
N VAL A 116 -8.44 -5.39 5.72
CA VAL A 116 -9.18 -4.31 5.07
C VAL A 116 -10.62 -4.24 5.59
N LEU A 117 -11.27 -5.39 5.72
CA LEU A 117 -12.65 -5.48 6.21
C LEU A 117 -12.79 -4.92 7.63
N ILE A 118 -11.88 -5.28 8.55
CA ILE A 118 -11.88 -4.76 9.92
C ILE A 118 -11.74 -3.24 9.92
N ALA A 119 -10.79 -2.69 9.17
CA ALA A 119 -10.60 -1.24 9.09
C ALA A 119 -11.83 -0.54 8.49
N SER A 120 -12.46 -1.13 7.49
CA SER A 120 -13.67 -0.59 6.85
C SER A 120 -14.87 -0.60 7.78
N ILE A 121 -15.05 -1.65 8.60
CA ILE A 121 -16.10 -1.70 9.62
C ILE A 121 -15.88 -0.60 10.66
N MET A 122 -14.66 -0.42 11.15
CA MET A 122 -14.34 0.62 12.13
C MET A 122 -14.57 2.02 11.55
N ALA A 123 -14.21 2.23 10.28
CA ALA A 123 -14.46 3.50 9.59
C ALA A 123 -15.96 3.76 9.41
N ALA A 124 -16.74 2.73 9.07
CA ALA A 124 -18.20 2.85 8.95
C ALA A 124 -18.85 3.23 10.30
N ILE A 125 -18.48 2.55 11.39
CA ILE A 125 -18.98 2.86 12.73
C ILE A 125 -18.63 4.31 13.11
N THR A 126 -17.37 4.71 12.90
CA THR A 126 -16.92 6.08 13.20
C THR A 126 -17.66 7.11 12.35
N GLY A 127 -17.85 6.82 11.07
CA GLY A 127 -18.67 7.65 10.18
C GLY A 127 -20.09 7.83 10.69
N LEU A 128 -20.75 6.76 11.11
CA LEU A 128 -22.10 6.84 11.69
C LEU A 128 -22.14 7.74 12.93
N ILE A 129 -21.15 7.60 13.83
CA ILE A 129 -21.04 8.42 15.05
C ILE A 129 -20.86 9.90 14.71
N ILE A 130 -20.08 10.23 13.68
CA ILE A 130 -19.80 11.61 13.26
C ILE A 130 -21.00 12.21 12.51
N PHE A 131 -21.50 11.47 11.50
CA PHE A 131 -22.43 12.06 10.54
C PHE A 131 -23.91 12.00 10.97
N ILE A 132 -24.35 10.97 11.71
CA ILE A 132 -25.77 10.87 12.13
C ILE A 132 -26.20 12.06 12.98
N PRO A 133 -25.53 12.44 14.07
CA PRO A 133 -25.96 13.58 14.89
C PRO A 133 -26.00 14.88 14.09
N ARG A 134 -25.05 15.09 13.20
CA ARG A 134 -25.00 16.29 12.37
C ARG A 134 -26.07 16.34 11.32
N LEU A 135 -26.41 15.17 10.75
CA LEU A 135 -27.51 15.06 9.79
C LEU A 135 -28.87 15.35 10.46
N LEU A 136 -29.10 14.81 11.66
CA LEU A 136 -30.30 15.10 12.44
C LEU A 136 -30.38 16.58 12.77
N ALA A 137 -29.31 17.21 13.23
CA ALA A 137 -29.27 18.64 13.49
C ALA A 137 -29.50 19.49 12.24
N PHE A 138 -29.00 19.05 11.08
CA PHE A 138 -29.20 19.74 9.81
C PHE A 138 -30.67 19.77 9.37
N PHE A 139 -31.41 18.72 9.63
CA PHE A 139 -32.85 18.63 9.34
C PHE A 139 -33.75 19.10 10.48
N HIS A 140 -33.20 19.66 11.56
CA HIS A 140 -33.95 20.07 12.76
C HIS A 140 -34.77 18.91 13.40
N LEU A 141 -34.25 17.68 13.29
CA LEU A 141 -34.78 16.48 13.95
C LEU A 141 -33.89 16.15 15.19
#